data_4084814b742c274200673e04e90844bd
#
_entry.id   4084814b742c274200673e04e90844bd
#
_cell.length_a   1.000
_cell.length_b   1.000
_cell.length_c   1.000
_cell.angle_alpha   90.00
_cell.angle_beta   90.00
_cell.angle_gamma   90.00
#
_symmetry.space_group_name_H-M   'P 1'
#
loop_
_entity.id
_entity.type
_entity.pdbx_description
1 polymer ?
#
loop_
_entity_poly.entity_id
_entity_poly.type
_entity_poly.pdbx_seq_one_letter_code
_entity_poly.pdbx_strand_id
1 'polypeptide(L)'
;MNHFTILTDDVDRTVAFYREFLGLEPGARPDLGFPGAWLYAGGSPILHVVGGRRREDLRPGVIDHMAFSARGLDAKLAQLEAAGLHHACRRQVGSGVWQVFFFDPNGARIELDFDASERAASPGEANR
;
A
#
# COMPACT_ATOMS: atom_id res chain seq x y z
N MET A 1 -5.75 -7.05 -14.04
CA MET A 1 -4.94 -5.83 -13.78
C MET A 1 -3.48 -6.19 -13.99
N ASN A 2 -2.73 -5.38 -14.71
CA ASN A 2 -1.30 -5.61 -14.93
C ASN A 2 -0.47 -4.84 -13.89
N HIS A 3 -0.65 -3.55 -13.83
CA HIS A 3 0.05 -2.69 -12.88
C HIS A 3 -0.72 -1.40 -12.65
N PHE A 4 -0.34 -0.68 -11.59
CA PHE A 4 -0.69 0.73 -11.47
C PHE A 4 0.53 1.59 -11.36
N THR A 5 0.34 2.89 -11.62
CA THR A 5 1.40 3.88 -11.57
C THR A 5 1.05 4.95 -10.54
N ILE A 6 2.01 5.28 -9.69
CA ILE A 6 1.91 6.38 -8.74
C ILE A 6 2.97 7.41 -9.04
N LEU A 7 2.66 8.65 -8.71
CA LEU A 7 3.57 9.79 -8.88
C LEU A 7 4.19 10.13 -7.54
N THR A 8 5.43 10.59 -7.55
CA THR A 8 6.12 10.97 -6.32
C THR A 8 7.10 12.11 -6.53
N ASP A 9 7.36 12.85 -5.46
CA ASP A 9 8.46 13.80 -5.38
C ASP A 9 9.75 13.14 -4.84
N ASP A 10 9.66 11.91 -4.33
CA ASP A 10 10.78 11.20 -3.70
C ASP A 10 10.67 9.70 -3.97
N VAL A 11 11.40 9.23 -4.98
CA VAL A 11 11.39 7.82 -5.39
C VAL A 11 11.91 6.91 -4.29
N ASP A 12 13.03 7.27 -3.67
CA ASP A 12 13.67 6.40 -2.66
C ASP A 12 12.78 6.21 -1.43
N ARG A 13 12.15 7.27 -0.96
CA ARG A 13 11.21 7.20 0.16
C ARG A 13 10.00 6.33 -0.17
N THR A 14 9.48 6.45 -1.39
CA THR A 14 8.35 5.65 -1.86
C THR A 14 8.72 4.17 -1.94
N VAL A 15 9.87 3.85 -2.52
CA VAL A 15 10.36 2.46 -2.60
C VAL A 15 10.53 1.87 -1.21
N ALA A 16 11.15 2.61 -0.29
CA ALA A 16 11.36 2.14 1.09
C ALA A 16 10.04 1.84 1.77
N PHE A 17 9.03 2.69 1.58
CA PHE A 17 7.70 2.50 2.15
C PHE A 17 7.04 1.21 1.65
N TYR A 18 7.01 1.00 0.35
CA TYR A 18 6.36 -0.17 -0.22
C TYR A 18 7.12 -1.47 0.07
N ARG A 19 8.44 -1.41 0.24
CA ARG A 19 9.20 -2.56 0.72
C ARG A 19 8.83 -2.91 2.15
N GLU A 20 8.80 -1.92 3.02
CA GLU A 20 8.55 -2.13 4.44
C GLU A 20 7.12 -2.59 4.72
N PHE A 21 6.13 -1.94 4.12
CA PHE A 21 4.73 -2.16 4.48
C PHE A 21 3.98 -3.13 3.57
N LEU A 22 4.41 -3.31 2.34
CA LEU A 22 3.76 -4.23 1.40
C LEU A 22 4.67 -5.37 0.94
N GLY A 23 5.94 -5.36 1.29
CA GLY A 23 6.86 -6.41 0.88
C GLY A 23 7.16 -6.42 -0.62
N LEU A 24 6.91 -5.31 -1.32
CA LEU A 24 7.25 -5.20 -2.73
C LEU A 24 8.76 -4.93 -2.88
N GLU A 25 9.37 -5.51 -3.90
CA GLU A 25 10.82 -5.38 -4.12
C GLU A 25 11.11 -4.63 -5.41
N PRO A 26 12.03 -3.66 -5.39
CA PRO A 26 12.46 -3.00 -6.61
C PRO A 26 13.21 -4.00 -7.50
N GLY A 27 13.06 -3.85 -8.81
CA GLY A 27 13.70 -4.74 -9.77
C GLY A 27 13.91 -4.07 -11.11
N ALA A 28 14.14 -4.89 -12.12
CA ALA A 28 14.46 -4.42 -13.46
C ALA A 28 13.44 -3.42 -13.98
N ARG A 29 13.94 -2.36 -14.58
CA ARG A 29 13.16 -1.28 -15.19
C ARG A 29 13.94 -0.76 -16.38
N PRO A 30 13.31 -0.60 -17.56
CA PRO A 30 14.02 0.01 -18.68
C PRO A 30 14.41 1.45 -18.37
N ASP A 31 15.43 1.95 -19.04
CA ASP A 31 15.81 3.36 -18.94
C ASP A 31 14.80 4.19 -19.73
N LEU A 32 13.89 4.83 -19.00
CA LEU A 32 12.81 5.59 -19.59
C LEU A 32 13.10 7.09 -19.69
N GLY A 33 14.28 7.53 -19.23
CA GLY A 33 14.69 8.93 -19.31
C GLY A 33 14.13 9.82 -18.21
N PHE A 34 13.47 9.25 -17.19
CA PHE A 34 12.98 9.98 -16.02
C PHE A 34 13.15 9.12 -14.76
N PRO A 35 13.22 9.74 -13.57
CA PRO A 35 13.39 8.99 -12.33
C PRO A 35 12.16 8.13 -12.04
N GLY A 36 12.40 6.95 -11.48
CA GLY A 36 11.32 6.06 -11.09
C GLY A 36 11.84 4.71 -10.65
N ALA A 37 10.91 3.81 -10.37
CA ALA A 37 11.19 2.44 -9.96
C ALA A 37 10.04 1.54 -10.35
N TRP A 38 10.32 0.27 -10.57
CA TRP A 38 9.30 -0.76 -10.71
C TRP A 38 9.39 -1.69 -9.51
N LEU A 39 8.27 -1.90 -8.83
CA LEU A 39 8.19 -2.72 -7.63
C LEU A 39 7.44 -4.01 -7.94
N TYR A 40 8.03 -5.11 -7.52
CA TYR A 40 7.63 -6.47 -7.92
C TYR A 40 6.96 -7.22 -6.78
N ALA A 41 5.94 -7.98 -7.13
CA ALA A 41 5.36 -9.02 -6.29
C ALA A 41 5.18 -10.28 -7.14
N GLY A 42 5.66 -11.43 -6.65
CA GLY A 42 5.52 -12.69 -7.37
C GLY A 42 6.16 -12.68 -8.75
N GLY A 43 7.24 -11.93 -8.95
CA GLY A 43 7.94 -11.84 -10.22
C GLY A 43 7.33 -10.89 -11.25
N SER A 44 6.27 -10.16 -10.88
CA SER A 44 5.60 -9.19 -11.77
C SER A 44 5.77 -7.77 -11.25
N PRO A 45 6.10 -6.79 -12.13
CA PRO A 45 6.23 -5.39 -11.72
C PRO A 45 4.85 -4.73 -11.62
N ILE A 46 4.20 -4.91 -10.47
CA ILE A 46 2.80 -4.50 -10.28
C ILE A 46 2.62 -3.03 -9.93
N LEU A 47 3.66 -2.36 -9.46
CA LEU A 47 3.60 -0.95 -9.10
C LEU A 47 4.76 -0.20 -9.77
N HIS A 48 4.40 0.77 -10.60
CA HIS A 48 5.37 1.64 -11.25
C HIS A 48 5.38 2.99 -10.51
N VAL A 49 6.55 3.42 -10.10
CA VAL A 49 6.74 4.69 -9.42
C VAL A 49 7.37 5.66 -10.41
N VAL A 50 6.73 6.80 -10.61
CA VAL A 50 7.21 7.87 -11.49
C VAL A 50 7.60 9.06 -10.65
N GLY A 51 8.89 9.40 -10.67
CA GLY A 51 9.44 10.52 -9.92
C GLY A 51 9.45 11.83 -10.69
N GLY A 52 10.22 12.79 -10.18
CA GLY A 52 10.37 14.09 -10.84
C GLY A 52 9.15 14.99 -10.69
N ARG A 53 8.25 14.69 -9.75
CA ARG A 53 7.06 15.51 -9.49
C ARG A 53 7.33 16.43 -8.31
N ARG A 54 6.57 17.53 -8.25
CA ARG A 54 6.59 18.42 -7.09
C ARG A 54 5.51 17.98 -6.12
N ARG A 55 5.80 18.10 -4.82
CA ARG A 55 4.86 17.66 -3.79
C ARG A 55 3.49 18.34 -3.90
N GLU A 56 3.46 19.61 -4.24
CA GLU A 56 2.21 20.36 -4.37
C GLU A 56 1.34 19.90 -5.55
N ASP A 57 1.90 19.11 -6.47
CA ASP A 57 1.15 18.57 -7.62
C ASP A 57 0.55 17.18 -7.35
N LEU A 58 0.86 16.59 -6.19
CA LEU A 58 0.35 15.27 -5.83
C LEU A 58 -1.05 15.40 -5.23
N ARG A 59 -2.04 14.86 -5.91
CA ARG A 59 -3.45 15.00 -5.52
C ARG A 59 -4.20 13.69 -5.61
N PRO A 60 -5.21 13.47 -4.72
CA PRO A 60 -6.18 12.41 -4.93
C PRO A 60 -6.94 12.65 -6.25
N GLY A 61 -7.39 11.59 -6.88
CA GLY A 61 -8.16 11.65 -8.12
C GLY A 61 -9.39 10.75 -8.07
N VAL A 62 -9.93 10.42 -9.24
CA VAL A 62 -11.13 9.58 -9.34
C VAL A 62 -10.86 8.12 -8.93
N ILE A 63 -9.60 7.67 -8.97
CA ILE A 63 -9.24 6.38 -8.38
C ILE A 63 -9.07 6.61 -6.90
N ASP A 64 -9.98 6.04 -6.10
CA ASP A 64 -10.02 6.26 -4.66
C ASP A 64 -8.88 5.55 -3.93
N HIS A 65 -8.64 4.30 -4.28
CA HIS A 65 -7.60 3.50 -3.63
C HIS A 65 -7.20 2.31 -4.49
N MET A 66 -6.13 1.64 -4.08
CA MET A 66 -5.69 0.37 -4.63
C MET A 66 -5.74 -0.68 -3.53
N ALA A 67 -6.12 -1.91 -3.87
CA ALA A 67 -6.28 -2.99 -2.90
C ALA A 67 -5.36 -4.16 -3.22
N PHE A 68 -4.77 -4.73 -2.18
CA PHE A 68 -3.90 -5.90 -2.24
C PHE A 68 -4.42 -6.98 -1.31
N SER A 69 -4.35 -8.23 -1.74
CA SER A 69 -4.57 -9.36 -0.84
C SER A 69 -3.35 -9.52 0.07
N ALA A 70 -3.60 -9.77 1.35
CA ALA A 70 -2.55 -9.87 2.35
C ALA A 70 -2.85 -10.96 3.37
N ARG A 71 -1.83 -11.32 4.15
CA ARG A 71 -1.93 -12.29 5.26
C ARG A 71 -1.24 -11.71 6.48
N GLY A 72 -1.67 -12.13 7.67
CA GLY A 72 -1.08 -11.70 8.92
C GLY A 72 -1.67 -10.39 9.42
N LEU A 73 -2.98 -10.35 9.61
CA LEU A 73 -3.70 -9.16 10.06
C LEU A 73 -3.11 -8.58 11.34
N ASP A 74 -2.92 -9.40 12.37
CA ASP A 74 -2.40 -8.92 13.65
C ASP A 74 -1.01 -8.31 13.51
N ALA A 75 -0.14 -8.98 12.78
CA ALA A 75 1.22 -8.49 12.56
C ALA A 75 1.21 -7.16 11.79
N LYS A 76 0.31 -7.02 10.82
CA LYS A 76 0.21 -5.77 10.04
C LYS A 76 -0.30 -4.63 10.91
N LEU A 77 -1.33 -4.86 11.70
CA LEU A 77 -1.86 -3.83 12.60
C LEU A 77 -0.79 -3.39 13.60
N ALA A 78 -0.03 -4.34 14.17
CA ALA A 78 1.07 -4.03 15.08
C ALA A 78 2.17 -3.22 14.37
N GLN A 79 2.50 -3.55 13.13
CA GLN A 79 3.49 -2.83 12.35
C GLN A 79 3.08 -1.37 12.10
N LEU A 80 1.82 -1.16 11.68
CA LEU A 80 1.31 0.19 11.41
C LEU A 80 1.26 1.02 12.70
N GLU A 81 0.84 0.42 13.81
CA GLU A 81 0.81 1.06 15.11
C GLU A 81 2.21 1.47 15.57
N ALA A 82 3.17 0.55 15.48
CA ALA A 82 4.56 0.83 15.87
C ALA A 82 5.19 1.92 15.01
N ALA A 83 4.80 2.03 13.75
CA ALA A 83 5.31 3.06 12.85
C ALA A 83 4.59 4.41 13.03
N GLY A 84 3.55 4.48 13.86
CA GLY A 84 2.76 5.68 14.04
C GLY A 84 1.96 6.09 12.83
N LEU A 85 1.66 5.14 11.93
CA LEU A 85 0.87 5.43 10.73
C LEU A 85 -0.62 5.41 11.05
N HIS A 86 -1.28 6.48 10.66
CA HIS A 86 -2.74 6.53 10.76
C HIS A 86 -3.35 5.46 9.87
N HIS A 87 -4.23 4.64 10.43
CA HIS A 87 -4.88 3.55 9.70
C HIS A 87 -6.27 3.27 10.28
N ALA A 88 -7.07 2.57 9.47
CA ALA A 88 -8.37 2.09 9.89
C ALA A 88 -8.48 0.61 9.57
N CYS A 89 -9.09 -0.15 10.46
CA CYS A 89 -9.38 -1.57 10.25
C CYS A 89 -10.87 -1.79 10.43
N ARG A 90 -11.48 -2.45 9.47
CA ARG A 90 -12.90 -2.78 9.56
C ARG A 90 -13.18 -4.11 8.90
N ARG A 91 -14.31 -4.69 9.25
CA ARG A 91 -14.80 -5.93 8.66
C ARG A 91 -15.85 -5.61 7.61
N GLN A 92 -15.68 -6.12 6.40
CA GLN A 92 -16.65 -5.90 5.34
C GLN A 92 -17.94 -6.67 5.64
N VAL A 93 -19.06 -5.99 5.55
CA VAL A 93 -20.38 -6.61 5.71
C VAL A 93 -20.60 -7.61 4.57
N GLY A 94 -21.09 -8.79 4.92
CA GLY A 94 -21.35 -9.87 3.98
C GLY A 94 -20.20 -10.84 3.83
N SER A 95 -19.06 -10.40 3.31
CA SER A 95 -17.91 -11.28 3.09
C SER A 95 -17.13 -11.62 4.37
N GLY A 96 -17.16 -10.71 5.35
CA GLY A 96 -16.34 -10.84 6.55
C GLY A 96 -14.86 -10.57 6.35
N VAL A 97 -14.45 -10.16 5.15
CA VAL A 97 -13.07 -9.80 4.85
C VAL A 97 -12.65 -8.62 5.72
N TRP A 98 -11.45 -8.69 6.29
CA TRP A 98 -10.87 -7.59 7.04
C TRP A 98 -10.21 -6.63 6.08
N GLN A 99 -10.53 -5.34 6.18
CA GLN A 99 -9.99 -4.30 5.34
C GLN A 99 -9.17 -3.34 6.19
N VAL A 100 -7.90 -3.17 5.85
CA VAL A 100 -7.00 -2.23 6.52
C VAL A 100 -6.64 -1.13 5.54
N PHE A 101 -6.91 0.12 5.90
CA PHE A 101 -6.66 1.30 5.06
C PHE A 101 -5.58 2.16 5.67
N PHE A 102 -4.66 2.61 4.85
CA PHE A 102 -3.65 3.59 5.24
C PHE A 102 -3.13 4.32 4.00
N PHE A 103 -2.29 5.33 4.18
CA PHE A 103 -1.79 6.14 3.07
C PHE A 103 -0.29 5.96 2.92
N ASP A 104 0.17 5.99 1.66
CA ASP A 104 1.60 6.05 1.37
C ASP A 104 2.13 7.49 1.56
N PRO A 105 3.45 7.73 1.44
CA PRO A 105 4.02 9.07 1.63
C PRO A 105 3.52 10.12 0.63
N ASN A 106 2.95 9.71 -0.49
CA ASN A 106 2.48 10.60 -1.55
C ASN A 106 0.99 10.92 -1.43
N GLY A 107 0.29 10.30 -0.47
CA GLY A 107 -1.15 10.44 -0.31
C GLY A 107 -1.97 9.42 -1.07
N ALA A 108 -1.35 8.40 -1.67
CA ALA A 108 -2.07 7.30 -2.28
C ALA A 108 -2.69 6.42 -1.19
N ARG A 109 -3.98 6.13 -1.32
CA ARG A 109 -4.71 5.32 -0.35
C ARG A 109 -4.56 3.84 -0.67
N ILE A 110 -4.16 3.07 0.32
CA ILE A 110 -3.92 1.64 0.22
C ILE A 110 -4.96 0.90 1.05
N GLU A 111 -5.48 -0.19 0.48
CA GLU A 111 -6.31 -1.15 1.19
C GLU A 111 -5.60 -2.50 1.19
N LEU A 112 -5.51 -3.14 2.34
CA LEU A 112 -5.07 -4.53 2.45
C LEU A 112 -6.26 -5.38 2.89
N ASP A 113 -6.53 -6.44 2.14
CA ASP A 113 -7.63 -7.36 2.41
C ASP A 113 -7.10 -8.65 3.02
N PHE A 114 -7.60 -8.99 4.21
CA PHE A 114 -7.23 -10.20 4.93
C PHE A 114 -8.42 -11.15 5.00
N ASP A 115 -8.17 -12.42 4.91
CA ASP A 115 -9.21 -13.44 4.92
C ASP A 115 -10.12 -13.33 6.15
N ALA A 116 -11.40 -13.63 5.97
CA ALA A 116 -12.39 -13.57 7.04
C ALA A 116 -12.05 -14.46 8.24
N SER A 117 -11.25 -15.51 8.03
CA SER A 117 -10.82 -16.42 9.10
C SER A 117 -9.75 -15.83 10.00
N GLU A 118 -9.09 -14.74 9.61
CA GLU A 118 -8.08 -14.09 10.46
C GLU A 118 -8.74 -13.31 11.59
N ARG A 119 -7.95 -13.03 12.63
CA ARG A 119 -8.42 -12.30 13.80
C ARG A 119 -7.47 -11.18 14.16
N ALA A 120 -8.05 -10.08 14.61
CA ALA A 120 -7.29 -9.01 15.22
C ALA A 120 -6.99 -9.37 16.68
N ALA A 121 -5.78 -9.02 17.14
CA ALA A 121 -5.35 -9.29 18.51
C ALA A 121 -6.19 -8.52 19.54
N SER A 122 -6.66 -7.32 19.16
CA SER A 122 -7.48 -6.48 20.03
C SER A 122 -8.95 -6.57 19.63
N PRO A 123 -9.85 -7.00 20.54
CA PRO A 123 -11.28 -7.04 20.23
C PRO A 123 -11.87 -5.70 19.80
N GLY A 124 -11.36 -4.59 20.30
CA GLY A 124 -11.80 -3.25 19.90
C GLY A 124 -11.47 -2.93 18.44
N GLU A 125 -10.43 -3.51 17.89
CA GLU A 125 -10.05 -3.33 16.49
C GLU A 125 -10.91 -4.18 15.56
N ALA A 126 -11.39 -5.31 16.04
CA ALA A 126 -12.18 -6.25 15.25
C ALA A 126 -13.50 -5.68 14.72
N ASN A 127 -13.98 -4.59 15.29
CA ASN A 127 -15.29 -4.02 14.99
C ASN A 127 -15.24 -2.67 14.24
N ARG A 128 -14.11 -2.31 13.74
CA ARG A 128 -13.94 -1.02 13.07
C ARG A 128 -14.27 -1.05 11.59
#